data_bf5238700aa885dcbbd65a57800bc94f
#
_entry.id   bf5238700aa885dcbbd65a57800bc94f
#
_cell.length_a   1.000
_cell.length_b   1.000
_cell.length_c   1.000
_cell.angle_alpha   90.00
_cell.angle_beta   90.00
_cell.angle_gamma   90.00
#
_symmetry.space_group_name_H-M   'P 1'
#
loop_
_entity.id
_entity.type
_entity.pdbx_description
1 polymer ?
#
loop_
_entity_poly.entity_id
_entity_poly.type
_entity_poly.pdbx_seq_one_letter_code
_entity_poly.pdbx_strand_id
1 'polypeptide(L)'
;AQPTDVPTPFGAEFDLNGFFIVSDANVDPGTGMPTADDSSVSSYSVGVDGTLTAITTGVTTLETAACWIEITANNQFAYTTNTNSGTVTGFQLDGDGVLTSLNPADGVTAALAPTSILLEMAIADEYLYVLAAGTGEINGFAIAGDGSLTPVEGGTVGGLPGATAEGLAAF
;
A
#
# COMPACT_ATOMS: atom_id res chain seq x y z
N ALA A 1 9.82 21.44 -3.72
CA ALA A 1 9.56 20.02 -3.51
C ALA A 1 10.15 19.63 -2.16
N GLN A 2 9.37 18.97 -1.32
CA GLN A 2 9.92 18.35 -0.11
C GLN A 2 10.68 17.11 -0.59
N PRO A 3 11.93 16.91 -0.16
CA PRO A 3 12.61 15.64 -0.43
C PRO A 3 11.91 14.55 0.39
N THR A 4 11.41 13.54 -0.26
CA THR A 4 11.22 12.25 0.39
C THR A 4 12.62 11.70 0.65
N ASP A 5 12.89 11.17 1.83
CA ASP A 5 14.19 10.55 2.14
C ASP A 5 14.41 9.27 1.31
N VAL A 6 13.37 8.83 0.60
CA VAL A 6 13.37 7.65 -0.28
C VAL A 6 12.95 8.09 -1.70
N PRO A 7 13.71 7.73 -2.73
CA PRO A 7 13.39 8.09 -4.11
C PRO A 7 12.19 7.29 -4.63
N THR A 8 11.33 7.95 -5.37
CA THR A 8 10.18 7.42 -6.11
C THR A 8 8.91 7.26 -5.28
N PRO A 9 8.31 8.39 -4.80
CA PRO A 9 6.95 8.36 -4.28
C PRO A 9 5.99 7.91 -5.40
N PHE A 10 5.03 7.05 -5.06
CA PHE A 10 4.14 6.43 -6.05
C PHE A 10 2.66 6.63 -5.71
N GLY A 11 2.09 5.82 -4.82
CA GLY A 11 0.71 5.96 -4.36
C GLY A 11 0.60 6.93 -3.20
N ALA A 12 -0.51 7.65 -3.12
CA ALA A 12 -0.74 8.57 -2.02
C ALA A 12 -2.23 8.74 -1.73
N GLU A 13 -2.58 8.89 -0.45
CA GLU A 13 -3.94 9.10 0.01
C GLU A 13 -3.96 10.06 1.21
N PHE A 14 -5.07 10.76 1.41
CA PHE A 14 -5.34 11.53 2.60
C PHE A 14 -6.19 10.72 3.57
N ASP A 15 -5.78 10.68 4.83
CA ASP A 15 -6.60 10.13 5.88
C ASP A 15 -7.76 11.08 6.28
N LEU A 16 -8.67 10.63 7.15
CA LEU A 16 -9.81 11.44 7.59
C LEU A 16 -9.41 12.67 8.44
N ASN A 17 -8.19 12.69 8.98
CA ASN A 17 -7.65 13.81 9.75
C ASN A 17 -6.89 14.83 8.87
N GLY A 18 -6.71 14.52 7.58
CA GLY A 18 -6.00 15.35 6.62
C GLY A 18 -4.48 15.09 6.61
N PHE A 19 -4.01 14.00 7.19
CA PHE A 19 -2.63 13.55 7.01
C PHE A 19 -2.45 12.95 5.62
N PHE A 20 -1.30 13.21 5.01
CA PHE A 20 -0.95 12.73 3.68
C PHE A 20 -0.03 11.52 3.81
N ILE A 21 -0.47 10.37 3.33
CA ILE A 21 0.25 9.10 3.39
C ILE A 21 0.77 8.77 1.99
N VAL A 22 2.05 8.41 1.88
CA VAL A 22 2.72 8.18 0.58
C VAL A 22 3.52 6.90 0.62
N SER A 23 3.38 6.05 -0.40
CA SER A 23 4.28 4.92 -0.64
C SER A 23 5.49 5.34 -1.46
N ASP A 24 6.63 4.74 -1.17
CA ASP A 24 7.90 4.95 -1.87
C ASP A 24 8.38 3.62 -2.45
N ALA A 25 8.38 3.50 -3.78
CA ALA A 25 8.76 2.28 -4.48
C ALA A 25 10.29 2.05 -4.50
N ASN A 26 11.07 3.07 -4.13
CA ASN A 26 12.54 3.08 -4.11
C ASN A 26 13.17 2.54 -5.39
N VAL A 27 12.95 3.24 -6.50
CA VAL A 27 13.54 2.90 -7.80
C VAL A 27 14.96 3.47 -7.89
N ASP A 28 15.95 2.60 -8.13
CA ASP A 28 17.31 2.99 -8.40
C ASP A 28 17.39 3.84 -9.69
N PRO A 29 17.80 5.12 -9.61
CA PRO A 29 17.81 6.01 -10.76
C PRO A 29 18.84 5.62 -11.83
N GLY A 30 19.81 4.78 -11.51
CA GLY A 30 20.81 4.31 -12.45
C GLY A 30 20.34 3.14 -13.30
N THR A 31 19.49 2.29 -12.75
CA THR A 31 18.97 1.10 -13.42
C THR A 31 17.51 1.24 -13.85
N GLY A 32 16.75 2.15 -13.21
CA GLY A 32 15.31 2.27 -13.39
C GLY A 32 14.51 1.11 -12.80
N MET A 33 15.11 0.29 -11.95
CA MET A 33 14.47 -0.87 -11.32
C MET A 33 14.28 -0.61 -9.82
N PRO A 34 13.19 -1.12 -9.21
CA PRO A 34 13.01 -1.07 -7.76
C PRO A 34 14.16 -1.78 -7.04
N THR A 35 14.64 -1.18 -5.95
CA THR A 35 15.59 -1.83 -5.05
C THR A 35 14.87 -2.92 -4.27
N ALA A 36 15.46 -4.12 -4.22
CA ALA A 36 14.85 -5.25 -3.54
C ALA A 36 14.72 -4.99 -2.04
N ASP A 37 13.55 -5.30 -1.48
CA ASP A 37 13.22 -5.27 -0.05
C ASP A 37 13.47 -3.92 0.64
N ASP A 38 13.42 -2.83 -0.12
CA ASP A 38 13.81 -1.49 0.35
C ASP A 38 12.75 -0.41 0.10
N SER A 39 11.51 -0.80 -0.16
CA SER A 39 10.41 0.15 -0.27
C SER A 39 9.81 0.53 1.10
N SER A 40 9.10 1.63 1.16
CA SER A 40 8.63 2.19 2.42
C SER A 40 7.31 2.97 2.28
N VAL A 41 6.76 3.40 3.43
CA VAL A 41 5.62 4.32 3.51
C VAL A 41 5.96 5.46 4.47
N SER A 42 5.55 6.68 4.11
CA SER A 42 5.77 7.89 4.89
C SER A 42 4.46 8.63 5.13
N SER A 43 4.39 9.41 6.21
CA SER A 43 3.24 10.27 6.54
C SER A 43 3.64 11.71 6.82
N TYR A 44 2.75 12.64 6.46
CA TYR A 44 2.99 14.08 6.56
C TYR A 44 1.74 14.81 7.07
N SER A 45 1.93 15.83 7.88
CA SER A 45 0.90 16.85 8.11
C SER A 45 0.94 17.90 7.00
N VAL A 46 -0.24 18.45 6.68
CA VAL A 46 -0.39 19.47 5.62
C VAL A 46 -0.74 20.80 6.27
N GLY A 47 0.14 21.78 6.13
CA GLY A 47 -0.09 23.15 6.59
C GLY A 47 -1.17 23.85 5.76
N VAL A 48 -1.77 24.90 6.35
CA VAL A 48 -2.80 25.74 5.68
C VAL A 48 -2.28 26.43 4.41
N ASP A 49 -0.97 26.52 4.25
CA ASP A 49 -0.28 27.06 3.08
C ASP A 49 0.16 25.97 2.09
N GLY A 50 -0.22 24.70 2.34
CA GLY A 50 0.13 23.53 1.53
C GLY A 50 1.53 22.96 1.82
N THR A 51 2.22 23.46 2.86
CA THR A 51 3.51 22.86 3.26
C THR A 51 3.31 21.48 3.85
N LEU A 52 4.21 20.54 3.51
CA LEU A 52 4.24 19.21 4.09
C LEU A 52 5.30 19.16 5.20
N THR A 53 4.90 18.66 6.37
CA THR A 53 5.82 18.39 7.49
C THR A 53 5.78 16.90 7.80
N ALA A 54 6.94 16.25 7.75
CA ALA A 54 7.03 14.82 8.01
C ALA A 54 6.62 14.49 9.45
N ILE A 55 5.82 13.43 9.60
CA ILE A 55 5.43 12.82 10.88
C ILE A 55 6.22 11.52 11.03
N THR A 56 6.07 10.61 10.08
CA THR A 56 6.82 9.36 10.04
C THR A 56 7.45 9.24 8.66
N THR A 57 8.72 8.90 8.58
CA THR A 57 9.45 8.77 7.30
C THR A 57 10.05 7.37 7.15
N GLY A 58 9.89 6.79 5.96
CA GLY A 58 10.59 5.58 5.56
C GLY A 58 10.29 4.35 6.43
N VAL A 59 9.03 4.16 6.88
CA VAL A 59 8.67 2.89 7.54
C VAL A 59 8.74 1.80 6.49
N THR A 60 9.75 0.94 6.62
CA THR A 60 10.04 -0.09 5.62
C THR A 60 8.91 -1.09 5.48
N THR A 61 8.64 -1.52 4.24
CA THR A 61 7.77 -2.66 3.95
C THR A 61 8.53 -3.98 4.05
N LEU A 62 9.88 -3.97 4.01
CA LEU A 62 10.75 -5.14 3.82
C LEU A 62 10.44 -5.91 2.52
N GLU A 63 9.82 -5.23 1.57
CA GLU A 63 9.29 -5.76 0.32
C GLU A 63 9.70 -4.85 -0.86
N THR A 64 9.41 -5.28 -2.08
CA THR A 64 9.90 -4.61 -3.29
C THR A 64 8.77 -3.89 -4.02
N ALA A 65 9.00 -2.61 -4.34
CA ALA A 65 8.12 -1.75 -5.12
C ALA A 65 6.76 -1.50 -4.44
N ALA A 66 6.75 -0.85 -3.27
CA ALA A 66 5.51 -0.34 -2.67
C ALA A 66 4.87 0.70 -3.59
N CYS A 67 3.63 0.43 -4.05
CA CYS A 67 2.96 1.24 -5.06
C CYS A 67 1.70 1.92 -4.51
N TRP A 68 0.54 1.27 -4.55
CA TRP A 68 -0.72 1.90 -4.14
C TRP A 68 -0.89 1.94 -2.62
N ILE A 69 -1.65 2.93 -2.14
CA ILE A 69 -2.03 3.08 -0.73
C ILE A 69 -3.56 3.10 -0.64
N GLU A 70 -4.10 2.41 0.35
CA GLU A 70 -5.51 2.48 0.77
C GLU A 70 -5.59 2.59 2.29
N ILE A 71 -6.51 3.44 2.77
CA ILE A 71 -6.74 3.68 4.20
C ILE A 71 -8.13 3.19 4.57
N THR A 72 -8.25 2.46 5.69
CA THR A 72 -9.54 1.97 6.16
C THR A 72 -10.51 3.10 6.53
N ALA A 73 -11.80 2.90 6.31
CA ALA A 73 -12.84 3.90 6.62
C ALA A 73 -12.88 4.33 8.11
N ASN A 74 -12.38 3.49 9.02
CA ASN A 74 -12.23 3.83 10.44
C ASN A 74 -10.92 4.55 10.76
N ASN A 75 -10.09 4.81 9.76
CA ASN A 75 -8.82 5.54 9.87
C ASN A 75 -7.78 4.88 10.80
N GLN A 76 -7.83 3.56 10.96
CA GLN A 76 -6.94 2.83 11.87
C GLN A 76 -5.81 2.10 11.18
N PHE A 77 -5.98 1.78 9.89
CA PHE A 77 -5.00 1.03 9.14
C PHE A 77 -4.78 1.62 7.74
N ALA A 78 -3.55 1.53 7.26
CA ALA A 78 -3.17 1.79 5.88
C ALA A 78 -2.52 0.53 5.30
N TYR A 79 -2.77 0.26 4.01
CA TYR A 79 -2.18 -0.87 3.29
C TYR A 79 -1.48 -0.38 2.03
N THR A 80 -0.38 -1.03 1.66
CA THR A 80 0.28 -0.82 0.37
C THR A 80 0.50 -2.12 -0.36
N THR A 81 0.33 -2.10 -1.70
CA THR A 81 0.74 -3.21 -2.56
C THR A 81 2.25 -3.15 -2.78
N ASN A 82 2.92 -4.31 -2.74
CA ASN A 82 4.30 -4.48 -3.14
C ASN A 82 4.32 -5.21 -4.48
N THR A 83 4.37 -4.43 -5.56
CA THR A 83 4.13 -4.91 -6.93
C THR A 83 5.04 -6.07 -7.32
N ASN A 84 6.33 -5.96 -7.03
CA ASN A 84 7.31 -6.96 -7.46
C ASN A 84 7.43 -8.15 -6.51
N SER A 85 7.01 -8.01 -5.25
CA SER A 85 6.96 -9.12 -4.29
C SER A 85 5.68 -9.93 -4.36
N GLY A 86 4.58 -9.33 -4.87
CA GLY A 86 3.26 -9.97 -4.87
C GLY A 86 2.62 -10.01 -3.47
N THR A 87 2.94 -9.05 -2.61
CA THR A 87 2.49 -8.98 -1.21
C THR A 87 1.76 -7.67 -0.91
N VAL A 88 1.06 -7.64 0.21
CA VAL A 88 0.47 -6.43 0.81
C VAL A 88 1.12 -6.22 2.18
N THR A 89 1.59 -5.01 2.44
CA THR A 89 2.05 -4.58 3.76
C THR A 89 1.01 -3.69 4.41
N GLY A 90 0.68 -3.98 5.69
CA GLY A 90 -0.23 -3.20 6.50
C GLY A 90 0.51 -2.40 7.57
N PHE A 91 -0.05 -1.23 7.88
CA PHE A 91 0.41 -0.33 8.93
C PHE A 91 -0.75 0.04 9.84
N GLN A 92 -0.49 0.11 11.14
CA GLN A 92 -1.36 0.84 12.04
C GLN A 92 -1.15 2.34 11.81
N LEU A 93 -2.25 3.08 11.67
CA LEU A 93 -2.30 4.54 11.58
C LEU A 93 -2.96 5.08 12.84
N ASP A 94 -2.28 5.92 13.59
CA ASP A 94 -2.86 6.52 14.79
C ASP A 94 -3.48 7.91 14.51
N GLY A 95 -4.13 8.49 15.55
CA GLY A 95 -4.81 9.77 15.42
C GLY A 95 -3.89 10.98 15.20
N ASP A 96 -2.58 10.82 15.34
CA ASP A 96 -1.54 11.83 15.13
C ASP A 96 -0.81 11.62 13.77
N GLY A 97 -1.24 10.64 12.98
CA GLY A 97 -0.67 10.31 11.67
C GLY A 97 0.60 9.45 11.72
N VAL A 98 0.91 8.86 12.87
CA VAL A 98 2.08 7.99 13.02
C VAL A 98 1.78 6.60 12.43
N LEU A 99 2.70 6.13 11.59
CA LEU A 99 2.64 4.79 10.97
C LEU A 99 3.50 3.80 11.76
N THR A 100 2.95 2.62 12.02
CA THR A 100 3.67 1.48 12.62
C THR A 100 3.37 0.22 11.83
N SER A 101 4.39 -0.51 11.36
CA SER A 101 4.20 -1.76 10.64
C SER A 101 3.44 -2.79 11.49
N LEU A 102 2.44 -3.45 10.91
CA LEU A 102 1.73 -4.56 11.54
C LEU A 102 2.59 -5.84 11.61
N ASN A 103 3.51 -5.99 10.65
CA ASN A 103 4.38 -7.17 10.52
C ASN A 103 5.85 -6.75 10.42
N PRO A 104 6.48 -6.26 11.52
CA PRO A 104 7.84 -5.72 11.47
C PRO A 104 8.93 -6.77 11.22
N ALA A 105 8.59 -8.06 11.21
CA ALA A 105 9.55 -9.14 10.99
C ALA A 105 9.81 -9.41 9.50
N ASP A 106 8.79 -9.28 8.66
CA ASP A 106 8.85 -9.59 7.22
C ASP A 106 8.05 -8.62 6.33
N GLY A 107 7.27 -7.72 6.93
CA GLY A 107 6.45 -6.75 6.19
C GLY A 107 5.16 -7.32 5.59
N VAL A 108 4.94 -8.64 5.65
CA VAL A 108 3.86 -9.31 4.91
C VAL A 108 2.58 -9.41 5.73
N THR A 109 1.53 -8.67 5.35
CA THR A 109 0.18 -8.79 5.92
C THR A 109 -0.71 -9.73 5.10
N ALA A 110 -0.53 -9.74 3.77
CA ALA A 110 -1.08 -10.75 2.87
C ALA A 110 -0.10 -11.06 1.74
N ALA A 111 -0.14 -12.29 1.22
CA ALA A 111 0.69 -12.72 0.11
C ALA A 111 -0.13 -13.41 -0.97
N LEU A 112 0.18 -13.07 -2.22
CA LEU A 112 -0.22 -13.79 -3.43
C LEU A 112 1.05 -14.38 -4.09
N ALA A 113 0.90 -14.99 -5.26
CA ALA A 113 2.08 -15.45 -5.97
C ALA A 113 2.97 -14.26 -6.41
N PRO A 114 4.31 -14.37 -6.40
CA PRO A 114 5.19 -13.29 -6.87
C PRO A 114 4.93 -12.84 -8.32
N THR A 115 4.31 -13.70 -9.13
CA THR A 115 3.90 -13.39 -10.51
C THR A 115 2.62 -12.57 -10.60
N SER A 116 1.98 -12.28 -9.48
CA SER A 116 0.67 -11.58 -9.44
C SER A 116 0.76 -10.11 -9.87
N ILE A 117 1.90 -9.46 -9.71
CA ILE A 117 2.10 -8.04 -10.08
C ILE A 117 0.96 -7.21 -9.52
N LEU A 118 0.99 -6.95 -8.22
CA LEU A 118 -0.09 -6.22 -7.53
C LEU A 118 -0.02 -4.74 -7.92
N LEU A 119 -1.08 -4.22 -8.52
CA LEU A 119 -1.14 -2.82 -8.94
C LEU A 119 -2.03 -2.01 -8.00
N GLU A 120 -3.32 -2.17 -8.08
CA GLU A 120 -4.29 -1.33 -7.40
C GLU A 120 -4.95 -2.05 -6.22
N MET A 121 -5.50 -1.27 -5.30
CA MET A 121 -6.36 -1.76 -4.22
C MET A 121 -7.59 -0.87 -4.08
N ALA A 122 -8.63 -1.42 -3.47
CA ALA A 122 -9.78 -0.64 -3.02
C ALA A 122 -10.39 -1.28 -1.76
N ILE A 123 -10.85 -0.46 -0.83
CA ILE A 123 -11.53 -0.91 0.38
C ILE A 123 -13.02 -0.63 0.28
N ALA A 124 -13.85 -1.66 0.55
CA ALA A 124 -15.28 -1.53 0.71
C ALA A 124 -15.69 -2.18 2.04
N ASP A 125 -16.25 -1.39 2.94
CA ASP A 125 -16.59 -1.82 4.30
C ASP A 125 -15.38 -2.44 5.02
N GLU A 126 -15.45 -3.73 5.37
CA GLU A 126 -14.42 -4.49 6.07
C GLU A 126 -13.61 -5.40 5.12
N TYR A 127 -13.57 -5.07 3.82
CA TYR A 127 -12.90 -5.87 2.82
C TYR A 127 -11.92 -5.05 1.99
N LEU A 128 -10.71 -5.59 1.82
CA LEU A 128 -9.70 -5.11 0.89
C LEU A 128 -9.74 -5.96 -0.39
N TYR A 129 -9.82 -5.30 -1.52
CA TYR A 129 -9.74 -5.92 -2.85
C TYR A 129 -8.43 -5.52 -3.51
N VAL A 130 -7.69 -6.49 -4.02
CA VAL A 130 -6.36 -6.29 -4.61
C VAL A 130 -6.38 -6.74 -6.06
N LEU A 131 -5.99 -5.86 -6.97
CA LEU A 131 -5.82 -6.14 -8.38
C LEU A 131 -4.47 -6.81 -8.63
N ALA A 132 -4.50 -8.10 -8.97
CA ALA A 132 -3.36 -8.92 -9.36
C ALA A 132 -3.27 -8.93 -10.91
N ALA A 133 -2.69 -7.88 -11.49
CA ALA A 133 -2.64 -7.69 -12.92
C ALA A 133 -1.84 -8.78 -13.65
N GLY A 134 -0.79 -9.34 -13.03
CA GLY A 134 0.01 -10.41 -13.61
C GLY A 134 -0.77 -11.70 -13.86
N THR A 135 -1.80 -11.98 -13.03
CA THR A 135 -2.67 -13.15 -13.17
C THR A 135 -4.04 -12.79 -13.76
N GLY A 136 -4.36 -11.50 -13.89
CA GLY A 136 -5.66 -11.02 -14.37
C GLY A 136 -6.78 -11.31 -13.38
N GLU A 137 -6.55 -11.11 -12.09
CA GLU A 137 -7.46 -11.45 -11.01
C GLU A 137 -7.67 -10.26 -10.07
N ILE A 138 -8.83 -10.23 -9.39
CA ILE A 138 -9.05 -9.46 -8.17
C ILE A 138 -9.15 -10.46 -7.02
N ASN A 139 -8.44 -10.19 -5.93
CA ASN A 139 -8.43 -11.04 -4.74
C ASN A 139 -8.97 -10.26 -3.54
N GLY A 140 -9.98 -10.81 -2.86
CA GLY A 140 -10.62 -10.20 -1.70
C GLY A 140 -10.04 -10.73 -0.38
N PHE A 141 -9.84 -9.83 0.57
CA PHE A 141 -9.39 -10.13 1.94
C PHE A 141 -10.35 -9.46 2.94
N ALA A 142 -10.71 -10.18 3.98
CA ALA A 142 -11.38 -9.58 5.14
C ALA A 142 -10.35 -8.89 6.04
N ILE A 143 -10.66 -7.67 6.47
CA ILE A 143 -9.83 -6.87 7.39
C ILE A 143 -10.33 -7.14 8.82
N ALA A 144 -9.47 -7.67 9.67
CA ALA A 144 -9.79 -7.88 11.08
C ALA A 144 -9.59 -6.61 11.93
N GLY A 145 -10.11 -6.60 13.15
CA GLY A 145 -10.00 -5.47 14.06
C GLY A 145 -8.57 -5.13 14.53
N ASP A 146 -7.60 -5.99 14.26
CA ASP A 146 -6.17 -5.77 14.48
C ASP A 146 -5.40 -5.43 13.20
N GLY A 147 -6.10 -5.26 12.06
CA GLY A 147 -5.53 -4.96 10.76
C GLY A 147 -5.01 -6.17 9.99
N SER A 148 -5.10 -7.37 10.55
CA SER A 148 -4.70 -8.58 9.81
C SER A 148 -5.66 -8.87 8.66
N LEU A 149 -5.12 -9.45 7.57
CA LEU A 149 -5.86 -9.77 6.35
C LEU A 149 -6.06 -11.28 6.22
N THR A 150 -7.31 -11.69 5.99
CA THR A 150 -7.66 -13.11 5.75
C THR A 150 -8.30 -13.25 4.37
N PRO A 151 -7.81 -14.15 3.49
CA PRO A 151 -8.44 -14.37 2.20
C PRO A 151 -9.92 -14.75 2.34
N VAL A 152 -10.79 -14.13 1.53
CA VAL A 152 -12.21 -14.45 1.48
C VAL A 152 -12.41 -15.71 0.65
N GLU A 153 -13.11 -16.73 1.19
CA GLU A 153 -13.46 -17.93 0.43
C GLU A 153 -14.33 -17.56 -0.78
N GLY A 154 -13.89 -17.91 -1.98
CA GLY A 154 -14.55 -17.52 -3.22
C GLY A 154 -14.37 -16.03 -3.58
N GLY A 155 -13.52 -15.29 -2.86
CA GLY A 155 -13.27 -13.86 -3.08
C GLY A 155 -12.28 -13.56 -4.22
N THR A 156 -11.92 -14.57 -5.03
CA THR A 156 -11.09 -14.36 -6.22
C THR A 156 -11.95 -14.36 -7.48
N VAL A 157 -11.81 -13.31 -8.29
CA VAL A 157 -12.44 -13.17 -9.61
C VAL A 157 -11.38 -13.03 -10.67
N GLY A 158 -11.35 -13.93 -11.64
CA GLY A 158 -10.39 -13.94 -12.75
C GLY A 158 -11.02 -13.52 -14.08
N GLY A 159 -10.18 -13.55 -15.12
CA GLY A 159 -10.60 -13.26 -16.50
C GLY A 159 -10.46 -11.79 -16.92
N LEU A 160 -9.74 -11.00 -16.13
CA LEU A 160 -9.37 -9.64 -16.50
C LEU A 160 -8.28 -9.66 -17.59
N PRO A 161 -8.04 -8.54 -18.30
CA PRO A 161 -7.08 -8.45 -19.40
C PRO A 161 -5.60 -8.69 -19.02
N GLY A 162 -5.29 -9.25 -17.85
CA GLY A 162 -3.94 -9.49 -17.39
C GLY A 162 -3.16 -8.19 -17.17
N ALA A 163 -1.89 -8.18 -17.55
CA ALA A 163 -0.94 -7.06 -17.29
C ALA A 163 -1.36 -5.67 -17.82
N THR A 164 -2.52 -5.56 -18.45
CA THR A 164 -3.10 -4.29 -18.91
C THR A 164 -4.29 -3.82 -18.07
N ALA A 165 -4.69 -4.59 -17.04
CA ALA A 165 -5.72 -4.17 -16.09
C ALA A 165 -5.12 -3.15 -15.13
N GLU A 166 -5.69 -1.95 -15.05
CA GLU A 166 -5.31 -0.86 -14.16
C GLU A 166 -6.58 -0.18 -13.63
N GLY A 167 -6.53 0.27 -12.38
CA GLY A 167 -7.61 0.97 -11.71
C GLY A 167 -8.66 0.04 -11.09
N LEU A 168 -8.88 0.22 -9.79
CA LEU A 168 -9.92 -0.43 -9.00
C LEU A 168 -10.56 0.65 -8.12
N ALA A 169 -11.88 0.63 -7.98
CA ALA A 169 -12.60 1.52 -7.07
C ALA A 169 -13.72 0.76 -6.37
N ALA A 170 -13.93 1.06 -5.11
CA ALA A 170 -15.05 0.58 -4.32
C ALA A 170 -15.91 1.75 -3.83
N PHE A 171 -17.22 1.50 -3.57
CA PHE A 171 -18.19 2.51 -3.15
C PHE A 171 -18.94 2.04 -1.91
#